data_320356ec109ae7e056bc5e3b287a2956
#
_entry.id   320356ec109ae7e056bc5e3b287a2956
#
_cell.length_a   1.000
_cell.length_b   1.000
_cell.length_c   1.000
_cell.angle_alpha   90.00
_cell.angle_beta   90.00
_cell.angle_gamma   90.00
#
_symmetry.space_group_name_H-M   'P 1'
#
loop_
_entity.id
_entity.type
_entity.pdbx_description
1 polymer ?
#
loop_
_entity_poly.entity_id
_entity_poly.type
_entity_poly.pdbx_seq_one_letter_code
_entity_poly.pdbx_strand_id
1 'polypeptide(L)'
;MLNNITIGQYFPVDSPVHRLDPRIKLILTIGFIVSVFLARSFSGYILLFAFIFLVSRLSRVPFRMLLKGLKPLRLIIILTFCLNLFFTQGEIVWVEFWVIRITQEAFLQALFYSLRLVFLVAGTSLLTLTTSPVALADGLEILLGPLKKIHFPAHELAMMMTIALRFIPTLLEETDKIMKAQMARGADFESGNLISRAKAMVPLLVPLFVSAFRRAGDLARAMESRCYHGGEGRTRLRSLKITRADLIACAVVACFIALVVCTGRFLPF
;
A
#
# COMPACT_ATOMS: atom_id res chain seq x y z
N MET A 1 24.77 1.34 -0.58
CA MET A 1 23.67 0.52 -0.05
C MET A 1 22.28 1.18 -0.13
N LEU A 2 22.13 2.50 -0.18
CA LEU A 2 20.82 3.20 -0.20
C LEU A 2 20.19 3.38 -1.61
N ASN A 3 20.88 2.97 -2.68
CA ASN A 3 20.42 3.18 -4.08
C ASN A 3 19.16 2.39 -4.50
N ASN A 4 18.63 1.52 -3.64
CA ASN A 4 17.48 0.69 -3.94
C ASN A 4 16.19 1.07 -3.17
N ILE A 5 16.20 2.19 -2.46
CA ILE A 5 14.99 2.69 -1.80
C ILE A 5 14.16 3.44 -2.84
N THR A 6 13.39 2.71 -3.61
CA THR A 6 12.34 3.31 -4.44
C THR A 6 11.22 3.79 -3.51
N ILE A 7 11.18 5.10 -3.28
CA ILE A 7 10.11 5.75 -2.51
C ILE A 7 8.81 5.63 -3.30
N GLY A 8 7.98 4.69 -2.88
CA GLY A 8 6.73 4.35 -3.56
C GLY A 8 6.94 3.49 -4.81
N GLN A 9 6.22 2.37 -4.88
CA GLN A 9 6.24 1.46 -6.03
C GLN A 9 5.41 2.01 -7.21
N TYR A 10 5.21 3.34 -7.28
CA TYR A 10 4.43 3.96 -8.34
C TYR A 10 5.10 3.73 -9.71
N PHE A 11 4.32 3.20 -10.65
CA PHE A 11 4.75 2.95 -12.02
C PHE A 11 4.15 4.01 -12.95
N PRO A 12 4.94 5.02 -13.39
CA PRO A 12 4.43 6.15 -14.16
C PRO A 12 4.14 5.75 -15.61
N VAL A 13 2.89 5.35 -15.86
CA VAL A 13 2.39 5.03 -17.21
C VAL A 13 1.05 5.71 -17.41
N ASP A 14 0.85 6.25 -18.61
CA ASP A 14 -0.44 6.79 -19.01
C ASP A 14 -1.43 5.66 -19.31
N SER A 15 -2.44 5.53 -18.45
CA SER A 15 -3.54 4.58 -18.64
C SER A 15 -4.85 5.15 -18.09
N PRO A 16 -6.01 4.63 -18.51
CA PRO A 16 -7.31 5.04 -17.96
C PRO A 16 -7.36 4.94 -16.43
N VAL A 17 -6.76 3.89 -15.86
CA VAL A 17 -6.72 3.67 -14.41
C VAL A 17 -5.85 4.71 -13.71
N HIS A 18 -4.71 5.13 -14.29
CA HIS A 18 -3.85 6.16 -13.69
C HIS A 18 -4.53 7.52 -13.63
N ARG A 19 -5.40 7.84 -14.58
CA ARG A 19 -6.12 9.12 -14.69
C ARG A 19 -7.32 9.25 -13.76
N LEU A 20 -7.75 8.16 -13.11
CA LEU A 20 -8.86 8.19 -12.15
C LEU A 20 -8.50 9.04 -10.92
N ASP A 21 -9.52 9.67 -10.34
CA ASP A 21 -9.38 10.46 -9.11
C ASP A 21 -8.87 9.58 -7.95
N PRO A 22 -7.81 9.98 -7.22
CA PRO A 22 -7.24 9.22 -6.12
C PRO A 22 -8.23 8.85 -5.02
N ARG A 23 -9.22 9.71 -4.75
CA ARG A 23 -10.31 9.46 -3.80
C ARG A 23 -11.13 8.24 -4.19
N ILE A 24 -11.51 8.21 -5.48
CA ILE A 24 -12.31 7.12 -6.03
C ILE A 24 -11.49 5.83 -6.02
N LYS A 25 -10.21 5.86 -6.41
CA LYS A 25 -9.35 4.69 -6.34
C LYS A 25 -9.26 4.09 -4.93
N LEU A 26 -9.15 4.94 -3.90
CA LEU A 26 -9.15 4.48 -2.50
C LEU A 26 -10.47 3.76 -2.16
N ILE A 27 -11.61 4.37 -2.49
CA ILE A 27 -12.94 3.78 -2.25
C ILE A 27 -13.09 2.46 -3.02
N LEU A 28 -12.71 2.43 -4.30
CA LEU A 28 -12.77 1.22 -5.12
C LEU A 28 -11.87 0.10 -4.60
N THR A 29 -10.70 0.45 -4.07
CA THR A 29 -9.80 -0.53 -3.44
C THR A 29 -10.42 -1.10 -2.17
N ILE A 30 -11.03 -0.27 -1.33
CA ILE A 30 -11.77 -0.74 -0.14
C ILE A 30 -12.93 -1.64 -0.57
N GLY A 31 -13.70 -1.24 -1.59
CA GLY A 31 -14.78 -2.06 -2.16
C GLY A 31 -14.26 -3.41 -2.68
N PHE A 32 -13.11 -3.41 -3.34
CA PHE A 32 -12.46 -4.64 -3.78
C PHE A 32 -12.04 -5.53 -2.58
N ILE A 33 -11.43 -4.96 -1.54
CA ILE A 33 -11.09 -5.69 -0.31
C ILE A 33 -12.33 -6.34 0.29
N VAL A 34 -13.42 -5.59 0.42
CA VAL A 34 -14.71 -6.12 0.91
C VAL A 34 -15.20 -7.26 0.02
N SER A 35 -15.10 -7.14 -1.31
CA SER A 35 -15.51 -8.21 -2.24
C SER A 35 -14.71 -9.50 -2.06
N VAL A 36 -13.41 -9.40 -1.74
CA VAL A 36 -12.56 -10.57 -1.45
C VAL A 36 -13.03 -11.30 -0.18
N PHE A 37 -13.50 -10.57 0.85
CA PHE A 37 -14.05 -11.19 2.06
C PHE A 37 -15.45 -11.76 1.85
N LEU A 38 -16.24 -11.17 0.95
CA LEU A 38 -17.58 -11.67 0.61
C LEU A 38 -17.56 -12.90 -0.31
N ALA A 39 -16.45 -13.14 -1.02
CA ALA A 39 -16.29 -14.32 -1.86
C ALA A 39 -16.24 -15.58 -0.99
N ARG A 40 -17.24 -16.45 -1.13
CA ARG A 40 -17.40 -17.71 -0.37
C ARG A 40 -17.21 -18.97 -1.22
N SER A 41 -17.10 -18.82 -2.54
CA SER A 41 -16.99 -19.94 -3.48
C SER A 41 -15.78 -19.79 -4.40
N PHE A 42 -15.31 -20.89 -4.97
CA PHE A 42 -14.21 -20.88 -5.96
C PHE A 42 -14.58 -20.10 -7.22
N SER A 43 -15.85 -20.10 -7.62
CA SER A 43 -16.34 -19.28 -8.73
C SER A 43 -16.14 -17.78 -8.48
N GLY A 44 -16.33 -17.32 -7.23
CA GLY A 44 -16.00 -15.96 -6.80
C GLY A 44 -14.51 -15.63 -6.98
N TYR A 45 -13.61 -16.58 -6.72
CA TYR A 45 -12.17 -16.38 -6.92
C TYR A 45 -11.74 -16.32 -8.37
N ILE A 46 -12.40 -17.05 -9.25
CA ILE A 46 -12.19 -16.92 -10.70
C ILE A 46 -12.57 -15.50 -11.15
N LEU A 47 -13.68 -14.96 -10.64
CA LEU A 47 -14.09 -13.58 -10.94
C LEU A 47 -13.09 -12.55 -10.38
N LEU A 48 -12.60 -12.74 -9.15
CA LEU A 48 -11.57 -11.87 -8.56
C LEU A 48 -10.28 -11.89 -9.40
N PHE A 49 -9.85 -13.06 -9.85
CA PHE A 49 -8.70 -13.19 -10.73
C PHE A 49 -8.91 -12.47 -12.06
N ALA A 50 -10.07 -12.69 -12.70
CA ALA A 50 -10.42 -12.03 -13.94
C ALA A 50 -10.45 -10.50 -13.80
N PHE A 51 -10.99 -10.00 -12.68
CA PHE A 51 -11.02 -8.56 -12.37
C PHE A 51 -9.60 -7.98 -12.21
N ILE A 52 -8.74 -8.60 -11.40
CA ILE A 52 -7.35 -8.16 -11.22
C ILE A 52 -6.61 -8.19 -12.56
N PHE A 53 -6.79 -9.24 -13.34
CA PHE A 53 -6.17 -9.37 -14.65
C PHE A 53 -6.63 -8.26 -15.60
N LEU A 54 -7.94 -7.97 -15.63
CA LEU A 54 -8.52 -6.90 -16.44
C LEU A 54 -7.96 -5.53 -16.02
N VAL A 55 -7.98 -5.22 -14.72
CA VAL A 55 -7.46 -3.94 -14.19
C VAL A 55 -5.96 -3.82 -14.45
N SER A 56 -5.17 -4.90 -14.31
CA SER A 56 -3.74 -4.92 -14.64
C SER A 56 -3.50 -4.61 -16.11
N ARG A 57 -4.31 -5.17 -17.01
CA ARG A 57 -4.24 -4.87 -18.46
C ARG A 57 -4.61 -3.43 -18.78
N LEU A 58 -5.72 -2.94 -18.21
CA LEU A 58 -6.17 -1.55 -18.38
C LEU A 58 -5.18 -0.54 -17.80
N SER A 59 -4.53 -0.86 -16.69
CA SER A 59 -3.51 -0.02 -16.07
C SER A 59 -2.16 -0.07 -16.78
N ARG A 60 -1.96 -0.98 -17.76
CA ARG A 60 -0.68 -1.24 -18.43
C ARG A 60 0.46 -1.59 -17.47
N VAL A 61 0.11 -2.06 -16.28
CA VAL A 61 1.07 -2.55 -15.29
C VAL A 61 1.41 -3.99 -15.61
N PRO A 62 2.69 -4.35 -15.81
CA PRO A 62 3.05 -5.73 -16.12
C PRO A 62 2.75 -6.63 -14.91
N PHE A 63 2.07 -7.76 -15.16
CA PHE A 63 1.66 -8.71 -14.13
C PHE A 63 2.82 -9.20 -13.25
N ARG A 64 4.03 -9.20 -13.81
CA ARG A 64 5.26 -9.51 -13.05
C ARG A 64 5.50 -8.57 -11.87
N MET A 65 5.04 -7.30 -11.94
CA MET A 65 5.18 -6.36 -10.81
C MET A 65 4.23 -6.71 -9.67
N LEU A 66 3.00 -7.16 -9.98
CA LEU A 66 2.07 -7.67 -8.97
C LEU A 66 2.65 -8.89 -8.26
N LEU A 67 3.24 -9.82 -9.01
CA LEU A 67 3.93 -10.99 -8.44
C LEU A 67 5.15 -10.62 -7.58
N LYS A 68 5.87 -9.56 -7.95
CA LYS A 68 6.96 -9.05 -7.10
C LYS A 68 6.44 -8.51 -5.76
N GLY A 69 5.25 -7.91 -5.73
CA GLY A 69 4.58 -7.48 -4.50
C GLY A 69 4.23 -8.64 -3.55
N LEU A 70 4.02 -9.85 -4.08
CA LEU A 70 3.77 -11.06 -3.28
C LEU A 70 5.06 -11.66 -2.68
N LYS A 71 6.24 -11.35 -3.25
CA LYS A 71 7.52 -11.96 -2.84
C LYS A 71 7.82 -11.81 -1.34
N PRO A 72 7.69 -10.63 -0.71
CA PRO A 72 7.97 -10.48 0.73
C PRO A 72 6.95 -11.22 1.61
N LEU A 73 5.72 -11.45 1.11
CA LEU A 73 4.65 -12.11 1.85
C LEU A 73 4.59 -13.64 1.61
N ARG A 74 5.48 -14.15 0.77
CA ARG A 74 5.53 -15.58 0.43
C ARG A 74 5.58 -16.48 1.66
N LEU A 75 6.39 -16.11 2.66
CA LEU A 75 6.50 -16.88 3.90
C LEU A 75 5.18 -16.92 4.66
N ILE A 76 4.48 -15.80 4.76
CA ILE A 76 3.17 -15.70 5.44
C ILE A 76 2.12 -16.53 4.70
N ILE A 77 2.11 -16.48 3.36
CA ILE A 77 1.19 -17.27 2.53
C ILE A 77 1.41 -18.76 2.73
N ILE A 78 2.69 -19.21 2.70
CA ILE A 78 3.05 -20.61 2.94
C ILE A 78 2.68 -21.02 4.38
N LEU A 79 2.99 -20.19 5.36
CA LEU A 79 2.66 -20.46 6.76
C LEU A 79 1.15 -20.59 6.95
N THR A 80 0.35 -19.68 6.38
CA THR A 80 -1.12 -19.75 6.44
C THR A 80 -1.65 -21.03 5.80
N PHE A 81 -1.08 -21.41 4.64
CA PHE A 81 -1.44 -22.66 3.99
C PHE A 81 -1.14 -23.87 4.88
N CYS A 82 0.09 -23.97 5.41
CA CYS A 82 0.50 -25.08 6.30
C CYS A 82 -0.34 -25.13 7.59
N LEU A 83 -0.56 -23.97 8.24
CA LEU A 83 -1.35 -23.95 9.47
C LEU A 83 -2.79 -24.43 9.21
N ASN A 84 -3.45 -23.94 8.19
CA ASN A 84 -4.81 -24.40 7.88
C ASN A 84 -4.84 -25.88 7.46
N LEU A 85 -3.82 -26.36 6.73
CA LEU A 85 -3.74 -27.76 6.30
C LEU A 85 -3.63 -28.73 7.48
N PHE A 86 -2.87 -28.37 8.54
CA PHE A 86 -2.59 -29.26 9.67
C PHE A 86 -3.54 -29.06 10.85
N PHE A 87 -4.10 -27.87 11.04
CA PHE A 87 -4.92 -27.55 12.20
C PHE A 87 -6.42 -27.60 11.92
N THR A 88 -6.84 -27.58 10.64
CA THR A 88 -8.26 -27.70 10.31
C THR A 88 -8.68 -29.16 10.32
N GLN A 89 -9.74 -29.46 11.05
CA GLN A 89 -10.37 -30.78 11.10
C GLN A 89 -11.47 -30.87 10.03
N GLY A 90 -11.57 -32.01 9.37
CA GLY A 90 -12.62 -32.30 8.39
C GLY A 90 -13.08 -33.75 8.50
N GLU A 91 -14.14 -34.11 7.77
CA GLU A 91 -14.74 -35.46 7.82
C GLU A 91 -14.04 -36.44 6.86
N ILE A 92 -13.61 -35.99 5.69
CA ILE A 92 -13.00 -36.85 4.67
C ILE A 92 -11.48 -36.82 4.80
N VAL A 93 -10.91 -37.89 5.36
CA VAL A 93 -9.46 -38.04 5.55
C VAL A 93 -8.81 -38.59 4.28
N TRP A 94 -7.85 -37.89 3.71
CA TRP A 94 -7.04 -38.35 2.57
C TRP A 94 -5.78 -39.08 3.02
N VAL A 95 -5.08 -38.52 4.03
CA VAL A 95 -3.84 -39.11 4.57
C VAL A 95 -3.92 -39.04 6.09
N GLU A 96 -3.77 -40.20 6.73
CA GLU A 96 -3.63 -40.33 8.16
C GLU A 96 -2.27 -40.92 8.48
N PHE A 97 -1.39 -40.11 9.05
CA PHE A 97 -0.05 -40.54 9.45
C PHE A 97 0.22 -40.07 10.89
N TRP A 98 0.01 -40.99 11.83
CA TRP A 98 0.20 -40.88 13.27
C TRP A 98 -0.45 -39.64 13.90
N VAL A 99 0.15 -38.44 13.80
CA VAL A 99 -0.37 -37.20 14.39
C VAL A 99 -0.95 -36.27 13.31
N ILE A 100 -0.60 -36.45 12.03
CA ILE A 100 -0.98 -35.58 10.93
C ILE A 100 -2.15 -36.19 10.18
N ARG A 101 -3.30 -35.51 10.25
CA ARG A 101 -4.51 -35.86 9.49
C ARG A 101 -4.75 -34.76 8.45
N ILE A 102 -4.56 -35.11 7.18
CA ILE A 102 -4.88 -34.19 6.09
C ILE A 102 -6.26 -34.57 5.55
N THR A 103 -7.21 -33.66 5.69
CA THR A 103 -8.57 -33.83 5.20
C THR A 103 -8.81 -33.02 3.93
N GLN A 104 -9.77 -33.44 3.12
CA GLN A 104 -10.12 -32.72 1.90
C GLN A 104 -10.56 -31.29 2.21
N GLU A 105 -11.35 -31.11 3.25
CA GLU A 105 -11.86 -29.83 3.71
C GLU A 105 -10.71 -28.91 4.16
N ALA A 106 -9.73 -29.46 4.90
CA ALA A 106 -8.55 -28.71 5.34
C ALA A 106 -7.74 -28.19 4.15
N PHE A 107 -7.53 -29.03 3.13
CA PHE A 107 -6.82 -28.63 1.92
C PHE A 107 -7.56 -27.53 1.16
N LEU A 108 -8.87 -27.67 0.96
CA LEU A 108 -9.69 -26.66 0.28
C LEU A 108 -9.70 -25.34 1.04
N GLN A 109 -9.84 -25.39 2.38
CA GLN A 109 -9.79 -24.19 3.21
C GLN A 109 -8.41 -23.53 3.20
N ALA A 110 -7.34 -24.33 3.31
CA ALA A 110 -5.97 -23.81 3.23
C ALA A 110 -5.71 -23.09 1.90
N LEU A 111 -6.17 -23.70 0.79
CA LEU A 111 -6.07 -23.08 -0.54
C LEU A 111 -6.90 -21.79 -0.61
N PHE A 112 -8.13 -21.81 -0.07
CA PHE A 112 -9.06 -20.70 -0.06
C PHE A 112 -8.49 -19.47 0.69
N TYR A 113 -7.98 -19.68 1.91
CA TYR A 113 -7.39 -18.60 2.70
C TYR A 113 -6.07 -18.08 2.10
N SER A 114 -5.25 -18.96 1.53
CA SER A 114 -4.01 -18.55 0.86
C SER A 114 -4.30 -17.72 -0.38
N LEU A 115 -5.26 -18.11 -1.22
CA LEU A 115 -5.71 -17.33 -2.38
C LEU A 115 -6.30 -15.99 -1.96
N ARG A 116 -7.06 -15.94 -0.85
CA ARG A 116 -7.58 -14.69 -0.30
C ARG A 116 -6.47 -13.68 -0.02
N LEU A 117 -5.39 -14.12 0.65
CA LEU A 117 -4.24 -13.26 0.91
C LEU A 117 -3.58 -12.79 -0.38
N VAL A 118 -3.43 -13.68 -1.38
CA VAL A 118 -2.86 -13.31 -2.69
C VAL A 118 -3.69 -12.22 -3.37
N PHE A 119 -5.02 -12.34 -3.37
CA PHE A 119 -5.90 -11.35 -4.01
C PHE A 119 -5.91 -10.01 -3.24
N LEU A 120 -5.91 -10.04 -1.91
CA LEU A 120 -5.81 -8.84 -1.09
C LEU A 120 -4.53 -8.05 -1.42
N VAL A 121 -3.40 -8.75 -1.45
CA VAL A 121 -2.10 -8.12 -1.74
C VAL A 121 -2.03 -7.65 -3.19
N ALA A 122 -2.54 -8.42 -4.15
CA ALA A 122 -2.55 -8.02 -5.55
C ALA A 122 -3.42 -6.77 -5.79
N GLY A 123 -4.60 -6.69 -5.16
CA GLY A 123 -5.49 -5.54 -5.27
C GLY A 123 -4.90 -4.27 -4.64
N THR A 124 -4.34 -4.37 -3.43
CA THR A 124 -3.66 -3.23 -2.79
C THR A 124 -2.39 -2.81 -3.53
N SER A 125 -1.65 -3.76 -4.12
CA SER A 125 -0.49 -3.45 -4.96
C SER A 125 -0.89 -2.69 -6.23
N LEU A 126 -2.05 -2.96 -6.82
CA LEU A 126 -2.56 -2.18 -7.95
C LEU A 126 -2.78 -0.71 -7.59
N LEU A 127 -3.30 -0.41 -6.40
CA LEU A 127 -3.45 0.96 -5.92
C LEU A 127 -2.09 1.66 -5.82
N THR A 128 -1.10 1.05 -5.17
CA THR A 128 0.24 1.64 -4.99
C THR A 128 1.01 1.79 -6.31
N LEU A 129 0.83 0.87 -7.24
CA LEU A 129 1.46 0.94 -8.57
C LEU A 129 0.81 2.00 -9.48
N THR A 130 -0.49 2.29 -9.30
CA THR A 130 -1.25 3.21 -10.16
C THR A 130 -1.45 4.60 -9.58
N THR A 131 -1.04 4.84 -8.33
CA THR A 131 -1.27 6.13 -7.66
C THR A 131 -0.03 6.58 -6.92
N SER A 132 0.42 7.81 -7.17
CA SER A 132 1.57 8.36 -6.48
C SER A 132 1.27 8.61 -4.99
N PRO A 133 2.27 8.51 -4.09
CA PRO A 133 2.07 8.76 -2.66
C PRO A 133 1.50 10.15 -2.34
N VAL A 134 1.91 11.17 -3.11
CA VAL A 134 1.38 12.54 -2.97
C VAL A 134 -0.09 12.59 -3.35
N ALA A 135 -0.48 11.97 -4.48
CA ALA A 135 -1.88 11.92 -4.89
C ALA A 135 -2.75 11.13 -3.90
N LEU A 136 -2.20 10.07 -3.27
CA LEU A 136 -2.89 9.36 -2.19
C LEU A 136 -3.12 10.24 -0.96
N ALA A 137 -2.11 11.04 -0.57
CA ALA A 137 -2.23 11.99 0.54
C ALA A 137 -3.32 13.04 0.26
N ASP A 138 -3.35 13.61 -0.96
CA ASP A 138 -4.38 14.55 -1.39
C ASP A 138 -5.79 13.92 -1.41
N GLY A 139 -5.89 12.68 -1.88
CA GLY A 139 -7.15 11.93 -1.89
C GLY A 139 -7.65 11.65 -0.47
N LEU A 140 -6.74 11.26 0.42
CA LEU A 140 -7.05 10.97 1.83
C LEU A 140 -7.51 12.23 2.57
N GLU A 141 -6.86 13.38 2.35
CA GLU A 141 -7.28 14.67 2.93
C GLU A 141 -8.75 14.98 2.65
N ILE A 142 -9.16 14.79 1.38
CA ILE A 142 -10.54 15.11 1.00
C ILE A 142 -11.52 14.08 1.57
N LEU A 143 -11.15 12.79 1.59
CA LEU A 143 -11.98 11.75 2.20
C LEU A 143 -12.14 11.93 3.71
N LEU A 144 -11.10 12.44 4.39
CA LEU A 144 -11.14 12.78 5.81
C LEU A 144 -11.78 14.15 6.09
N GLY A 145 -12.05 14.95 5.05
CA GLY A 145 -12.66 16.26 5.16
C GLY A 145 -13.95 16.31 6.03
N PRO A 146 -14.89 15.36 5.91
CA PRO A 146 -16.07 15.30 6.77
C PRO A 146 -15.76 15.16 8.26
N LEU A 147 -14.60 14.56 8.62
CA LEU A 147 -14.15 14.39 10.00
C LEU A 147 -13.71 15.74 10.64
N LYS A 148 -13.57 16.80 9.86
CA LYS A 148 -13.37 18.16 10.38
C LYS A 148 -14.45 18.57 11.37
N LYS A 149 -15.67 18.03 11.24
CA LYS A 149 -16.76 18.26 12.20
C LYS A 149 -16.44 17.73 13.61
N ILE A 150 -15.53 16.78 13.74
CA ILE A 150 -15.08 16.17 15.00
C ILE A 150 -13.71 16.76 15.41
N HIS A 151 -13.34 17.96 14.92
CA HIS A 151 -12.06 18.64 15.14
C HIS A 151 -10.84 17.83 14.68
N PHE A 152 -11.00 16.91 13.72
CA PHE A 152 -9.88 16.15 13.17
C PHE A 152 -9.06 16.99 12.19
N PRO A 153 -7.74 17.18 12.41
CA PRO A 153 -6.87 18.06 11.63
C PRO A 153 -6.47 17.42 10.28
N ALA A 154 -7.44 17.08 9.43
CA ALA A 154 -7.20 16.37 8.17
C ALA A 154 -6.28 17.13 7.21
N HIS A 155 -6.42 18.46 7.15
CA HIS A 155 -5.60 19.31 6.30
C HIS A 155 -4.15 19.36 6.76
N GLU A 156 -3.93 19.55 8.07
CA GLU A 156 -2.60 19.61 8.67
C GLU A 156 -1.86 18.28 8.50
N LEU A 157 -2.54 17.16 8.68
CA LEU A 157 -1.98 15.83 8.46
C LEU A 157 -1.57 15.63 7.00
N ALA A 158 -2.43 15.96 6.04
CA ALA A 158 -2.11 15.82 4.62
C ALA A 158 -0.95 16.73 4.20
N MET A 159 -0.91 17.94 4.73
CA MET A 159 0.20 18.87 4.50
C MET A 159 1.51 18.31 5.08
N MET A 160 1.51 17.79 6.31
CA MET A 160 2.67 17.13 6.90
C MET A 160 3.14 15.94 6.07
N MET A 161 2.22 15.09 5.59
CA MET A 161 2.54 13.96 4.71
C MET A 161 3.18 14.45 3.40
N THR A 162 2.62 15.48 2.77
CA THR A 162 3.14 16.02 1.51
C THR A 162 4.54 16.61 1.69
N ILE A 163 4.77 17.35 2.78
CA ILE A 163 6.09 17.89 3.14
C ILE A 163 7.08 16.75 3.40
N ALA A 164 6.68 15.76 4.19
CA ALA A 164 7.52 14.60 4.49
C ALA A 164 7.93 13.86 3.21
N LEU A 165 6.95 13.52 2.33
CA LEU A 165 7.22 12.84 1.06
C LEU A 165 8.17 13.63 0.15
N ARG A 166 8.11 14.96 0.20
CA ARG A 166 9.01 15.84 -0.55
C ARG A 166 10.43 15.87 0.03
N PHE A 167 10.55 15.80 1.36
CA PHE A 167 11.86 15.86 2.02
C PHE A 167 12.58 14.52 2.07
N ILE A 168 11.89 13.38 2.00
CA ILE A 168 12.53 12.06 2.03
C ILE A 168 13.66 11.92 1.00
N PRO A 169 13.49 12.23 -0.31
CA PRO A 169 14.59 12.13 -1.26
C PRO A 169 15.79 13.00 -0.88
N THR A 170 15.53 14.22 -0.44
CA THR A 170 16.58 15.19 -0.05
C THR A 170 17.35 14.70 1.18
N LEU A 171 16.64 14.16 2.18
CA LEU A 171 17.26 13.59 3.39
C LEU A 171 18.08 12.33 3.07
N LEU A 172 17.64 11.50 2.11
CA LEU A 172 18.42 10.35 1.65
C LEU A 172 19.72 10.77 0.98
N GLU A 173 19.68 11.77 0.10
CA GLU A 173 20.88 12.31 -0.54
C GLU A 173 21.84 12.92 0.50
N GLU A 174 21.30 13.61 1.50
CA GLU A 174 22.09 14.20 2.57
C GLU A 174 22.70 13.12 3.48
N THR A 175 21.95 12.07 3.78
CA THR A 175 22.43 10.89 4.50
C THR A 175 23.62 10.25 3.77
N ASP A 176 23.53 10.08 2.45
CA ASP A 176 24.63 9.53 1.65
C ASP A 176 25.88 10.42 1.69
N LYS A 177 25.70 11.75 1.63
CA LYS A 177 26.80 12.72 1.72
C LYS A 177 27.48 12.65 3.10
N ILE A 178 26.69 12.67 4.19
CA ILE A 178 27.21 12.59 5.55
C ILE A 178 27.92 11.25 5.78
N MET A 179 27.33 10.14 5.30
CA MET A 179 27.91 8.81 5.43
C MET A 179 29.27 8.72 4.73
N LYS A 180 29.39 9.23 3.50
CA LYS A 180 30.68 9.28 2.78
C LYS A 180 31.72 10.14 3.51
N ALA A 181 31.30 11.28 4.05
CA ALA A 181 32.18 12.14 4.83
C ALA A 181 32.68 11.47 6.11
N GLN A 182 31.83 10.72 6.80
CA GLN A 182 32.19 9.98 8.02
C GLN A 182 33.09 8.76 7.70
N MET A 183 32.83 8.06 6.59
CA MET A 183 33.74 6.99 6.13
C MET A 183 35.14 7.54 5.81
N ALA A 184 35.25 8.71 5.19
CA ALA A 184 36.53 9.39 4.94
C ALA A 184 37.26 9.77 6.22
N ARG A 185 36.54 9.90 7.36
CA ARG A 185 37.09 10.13 8.70
C ARG A 185 37.40 8.86 9.47
N GLY A 186 37.26 7.69 8.81
CA GLY A 186 37.55 6.38 9.41
C GLY A 186 36.36 5.72 10.11
N ALA A 187 35.13 6.25 9.94
CA ALA A 187 33.96 5.56 10.49
C ALA A 187 33.66 4.30 9.70
N ASP A 188 33.44 3.20 10.42
CA ASP A 188 33.05 1.92 9.85
C ASP A 188 31.61 1.57 10.23
N PHE A 189 30.74 1.47 9.23
CA PHE A 189 29.31 1.17 9.38
C PHE A 189 28.96 -0.31 9.13
N GLU A 190 29.92 -1.12 8.66
CA GLU A 190 29.66 -2.50 8.19
C GLU A 190 30.25 -3.55 9.13
N SER A 191 31.38 -3.30 9.79
CA SER A 191 32.02 -4.27 10.66
C SER A 191 31.61 -4.15 12.14
N GLY A 192 31.80 -5.23 12.89
CA GLY A 192 31.53 -5.29 14.34
C GLY A 192 30.12 -5.80 14.72
N ASN A 193 29.90 -5.85 16.06
CA ASN A 193 28.64 -6.29 16.66
C ASN A 193 27.52 -5.26 16.43
N LEU A 194 26.24 -5.68 16.60
CA LEU A 194 25.06 -4.81 16.46
C LEU A 194 25.16 -3.52 17.28
N ILE A 195 25.71 -3.60 18.50
CA ILE A 195 25.91 -2.44 19.39
C ILE A 195 26.98 -1.49 18.83
N SER A 196 28.07 -2.02 18.28
CA SER A 196 29.12 -1.22 17.63
C SER A 196 28.59 -0.49 16.40
N ARG A 197 27.81 -1.16 15.55
CA ARG A 197 27.15 -0.55 14.41
C ARG A 197 26.16 0.54 14.81
N ALA A 198 25.37 0.32 15.85
CA ALA A 198 24.47 1.34 16.38
C ALA A 198 25.20 2.58 16.87
N LYS A 199 26.34 2.42 17.58
CA LYS A 199 27.19 3.53 18.01
C LYS A 199 27.83 4.27 16.83
N ALA A 200 28.25 3.55 15.78
CA ALA A 200 28.80 4.15 14.56
C ALA A 200 27.75 5.01 13.80
N MET A 201 26.44 4.75 13.97
CA MET A 201 25.39 5.54 13.36
C MET A 201 25.14 6.90 14.06
N VAL A 202 25.52 7.07 15.33
CA VAL A 202 25.29 8.33 16.08
C VAL A 202 25.91 9.55 15.38
N PRO A 203 27.19 9.52 14.91
CA PRO A 203 27.79 10.64 14.18
C PRO A 203 27.08 10.98 12.85
N LEU A 204 26.25 10.10 12.34
CA LEU A 204 25.42 10.34 11.14
C LEU A 204 24.07 10.95 11.53
N LEU A 205 23.46 10.48 12.62
CA LEU A 205 22.15 10.95 13.06
C LEU A 205 22.16 12.41 13.51
N VAL A 206 23.17 12.82 14.31
CA VAL A 206 23.21 14.18 14.86
C VAL A 206 23.24 15.26 13.77
N PRO A 207 24.15 15.23 12.77
CA PRO A 207 24.14 16.21 11.67
C PRO A 207 22.84 16.18 10.86
N LEU A 208 22.27 14.97 10.65
CA LEU A 208 21.02 14.82 9.92
C LEU A 208 19.85 15.50 10.64
N PHE A 209 19.74 15.33 11.97
CA PHE A 209 18.72 16.01 12.78
C PHE A 209 18.90 17.54 12.74
N VAL A 210 20.12 18.03 12.92
CA VAL A 210 20.40 19.48 12.84
C VAL A 210 19.99 20.06 11.49
N SER A 211 20.31 19.35 10.39
CA SER A 211 19.90 19.76 9.05
C SER A 211 18.38 19.73 8.87
N ALA A 212 17.72 18.68 9.36
CA ALA A 212 16.26 18.55 9.29
C ALA A 212 15.56 19.70 10.03
N PHE A 213 16.01 20.04 11.24
CA PHE A 213 15.45 21.15 12.01
C PHE A 213 15.70 22.51 11.35
N ARG A 214 16.89 22.72 10.78
CA ARG A 214 17.18 23.95 10.03
C ARG A 214 16.23 24.11 8.85
N ARG A 215 16.03 23.05 8.06
CA ARG A 215 15.10 23.06 6.91
C ARG A 215 13.64 23.27 7.35
N ALA A 216 13.24 22.68 8.49
CA ALA A 216 11.90 22.90 9.03
C ALA A 216 11.71 24.37 9.43
N GLY A 217 12.71 25.01 10.06
CA GLY A 217 12.69 26.42 10.38
C GLY A 217 12.66 27.33 9.14
N ASP A 218 13.43 26.99 8.10
CA ASP A 218 13.42 27.75 6.84
C ASP A 218 12.07 27.63 6.13
N LEU A 219 11.47 26.41 6.15
CA LEU A 219 10.15 26.21 5.58
C LEU A 219 9.07 26.97 6.35
N ALA A 220 9.12 26.95 7.70
CA ALA A 220 8.18 27.69 8.54
C ALA A 220 8.22 29.18 8.22
N ARG A 221 9.41 29.78 8.19
CA ARG A 221 9.61 31.21 7.80
C ARG A 221 9.08 31.50 6.40
N ALA A 222 9.34 30.60 5.45
CA ALA A 222 8.83 30.76 4.09
C ALA A 222 7.30 30.64 4.00
N MET A 223 6.66 29.87 4.88
CA MET A 223 5.22 29.77 4.97
C MET A 223 4.60 31.01 5.62
N GLU A 224 5.20 31.49 6.70
CA GLU A 224 4.79 32.72 7.39
C GLU A 224 4.89 33.95 6.45
N SER A 225 5.98 34.08 5.71
CA SER A 225 6.15 35.17 4.74
C SER A 225 5.14 35.14 3.59
N ARG A 226 4.50 33.98 3.35
CA ARG A 226 3.40 33.79 2.39
C ARG A 226 2.01 33.87 3.05
N CYS A 227 1.94 34.41 4.28
CA CYS A 227 0.70 34.56 5.03
C CYS A 227 -0.05 33.24 5.24
N TYR A 228 0.67 32.15 5.53
CA TYR A 228 0.03 30.89 5.86
C TYR A 228 -0.54 30.91 7.29
N HIS A 229 -1.86 30.81 7.45
CA HIS A 229 -2.58 30.80 8.74
C HIS A 229 -3.43 29.52 8.94
N GLY A 230 -2.99 28.38 8.37
CA GLY A 230 -3.74 27.12 8.49
C GLY A 230 -4.60 26.80 7.27
N GLY A 231 -5.53 25.86 7.46
CA GLY A 231 -6.36 25.33 6.36
C GLY A 231 -7.65 26.10 6.09
N GLU A 232 -8.02 27.08 6.94
CA GLU A 232 -9.26 27.83 6.79
C GLU A 232 -9.16 28.90 5.68
N GLY A 233 -10.21 29.00 4.85
CA GLY A 233 -10.30 30.00 3.79
C GLY A 233 -9.37 29.76 2.58
N ARG A 234 -8.63 28.64 2.50
CA ARG A 234 -7.72 28.34 1.39
C ARG A 234 -8.44 27.78 0.17
N THR A 235 -8.06 28.24 -1.00
CA THR A 235 -8.40 27.65 -2.29
C THR A 235 -7.24 26.76 -2.79
N ARG A 236 -7.55 25.68 -3.51
CA ARG A 236 -6.56 24.79 -4.12
C ARG A 236 -6.27 25.21 -5.55
N LEU A 237 -4.99 25.34 -5.90
CA LEU A 237 -4.58 25.61 -7.28
C LEU A 237 -4.98 24.47 -8.23
N ARG A 238 -4.88 23.22 -7.76
CA ARG A 238 -5.32 22.03 -8.49
C ARG A 238 -6.43 21.37 -7.70
N SER A 239 -7.68 21.61 -8.10
CA SER A 239 -8.84 20.90 -7.52
C SER A 239 -9.02 19.56 -8.21
N LEU A 240 -9.14 18.50 -7.43
CA LEU A 240 -9.56 17.18 -7.94
C LEU A 240 -11.01 17.28 -8.42
N LYS A 241 -11.27 16.90 -9.67
CA LYS A 241 -12.62 16.93 -10.27
C LYS A 241 -13.00 15.51 -10.64
N ILE A 242 -14.18 15.09 -10.16
CA ILE A 242 -14.75 13.78 -10.55
C ILE A 242 -15.11 13.83 -12.03
N THR A 243 -14.61 12.86 -12.78
CA THR A 243 -14.82 12.72 -14.22
C THR A 243 -15.86 11.63 -14.51
N ARG A 244 -16.35 11.58 -15.77
CA ARG A 244 -17.24 10.48 -16.20
C ARG A 244 -16.57 9.11 -16.07
N ALA A 245 -15.25 9.05 -16.24
CA ALA A 245 -14.48 7.81 -16.08
C ALA A 245 -14.54 7.30 -14.64
N ASP A 246 -14.55 8.19 -13.65
CA ASP A 246 -14.66 7.82 -12.23
C ASP A 246 -16.02 7.20 -11.91
N LEU A 247 -17.12 7.76 -12.47
CA LEU A 247 -18.47 7.21 -12.32
C LEU A 247 -18.58 5.82 -12.97
N ILE A 248 -18.02 5.65 -14.16
CA ILE A 248 -18.00 4.34 -14.85
C ILE A 248 -17.21 3.33 -13.99
N ALA A 249 -16.07 3.71 -13.45
CA ALA A 249 -15.27 2.84 -12.59
C ALA A 249 -16.05 2.43 -11.32
N CYS A 250 -16.77 3.36 -10.68
CA CYS A 250 -17.65 3.05 -9.55
C CYS A 250 -18.76 2.07 -9.93
N ALA A 251 -19.43 2.29 -11.06
CA ALA A 251 -20.49 1.40 -11.54
C ALA A 251 -19.96 -0.02 -11.85
N VAL A 252 -18.79 -0.12 -12.50
CA VAL A 252 -18.14 -1.41 -12.79
C VAL A 252 -17.79 -2.16 -11.51
N VAL A 253 -17.20 -1.49 -10.51
CA VAL A 253 -16.85 -2.16 -9.24
C VAL A 253 -18.10 -2.51 -8.44
N ALA A 254 -19.13 -1.67 -8.43
CA ALA A 254 -20.40 -2.00 -7.77
C ALA A 254 -21.08 -3.22 -8.40
N CYS A 255 -21.12 -3.28 -9.74
CA CYS A 255 -21.63 -4.44 -10.47
C CYS A 255 -20.79 -5.70 -10.20
N PHE A 256 -19.46 -5.56 -10.15
CA PHE A 256 -18.55 -6.64 -9.80
C PHE A 256 -18.80 -7.17 -8.38
N ILE A 257 -18.95 -6.30 -7.37
CA ILE A 257 -19.28 -6.70 -5.99
C ILE A 257 -20.62 -7.46 -5.97
N ALA A 258 -21.65 -6.95 -6.64
CA ALA A 258 -22.95 -7.61 -6.74
C ALA A 258 -22.81 -9.00 -7.35
N LEU A 259 -22.02 -9.14 -8.41
CA LEU A 259 -21.78 -10.42 -9.10
C LEU A 259 -21.05 -11.42 -8.20
N VAL A 260 -20.04 -10.99 -7.43
CA VAL A 260 -19.32 -11.84 -6.46
C VAL A 260 -20.28 -12.31 -5.35
N VAL A 261 -21.16 -11.45 -4.86
CA VAL A 261 -22.15 -11.80 -3.83
C VAL A 261 -23.17 -12.80 -4.41
N CYS A 262 -23.64 -12.59 -5.62
CA CYS A 262 -24.58 -13.51 -6.29
C CYS A 262 -23.95 -14.90 -6.48
N THR A 263 -22.70 -14.99 -6.93
CA THR A 263 -22.04 -16.30 -7.11
C THR A 263 -21.87 -17.04 -5.78
N GLY A 264 -21.58 -16.33 -4.69
CA GLY A 264 -21.49 -16.93 -3.36
C GLY A 264 -22.83 -17.46 -2.81
N ARG A 265 -23.95 -16.95 -3.35
CA ARG A 265 -25.30 -17.36 -2.92
C ARG A 265 -25.87 -18.51 -3.76
N PHE A 266 -25.53 -18.57 -5.05
CA PHE A 266 -26.09 -19.55 -6.00
C PHE A 266 -25.22 -20.80 -6.16
N LEU A 267 -23.92 -20.71 -5.86
CA LEU A 267 -22.96 -21.82 -5.94
C LEU A 267 -22.20 -21.89 -4.60
N PRO A 268 -22.87 -22.27 -3.49
CA PRO A 268 -22.12 -22.67 -2.30
C PRO A 268 -21.29 -23.92 -2.64
N PHE A 269 -20.21 -24.17 -1.93
CA PHE A 269 -19.32 -25.32 -2.10
C PHE A 269 -20.03 -26.59 -2.46
#